data_1dbb1d3188557f3cfd90335c93f704f7
#
_entry.id   1dbb1d3188557f3cfd90335c93f704f7
#
_cell.length_a   1.000
_cell.length_b   1.000
_cell.length_c   1.000
_cell.angle_alpha   90.00
_cell.angle_beta   90.00
_cell.angle_gamma   90.00
#
_symmetry.space_group_name_H-M   'P 1'
#
loop_
_entity.id
_entity.type
_entity.pdbx_description
1 polymer ?
#
loop_
_entity_poly.entity_id
_entity_poly.type
_entity_poly.pdbx_seq_one_letter_code
_entity_poly.pdbx_strand_id
1 'polypeptide(L)'
;MRQPRIIAIGDAVCDKYLSRGKMYPGGQCVNTCAYAHMNNAESAFLGKFGNDEVAECIQAALKNMNVDFSHSRNYEGENGFACVTLNQGDRVFIGSNHGGVAKEYPYDFTQEDFSYIRKFDLIYTNLNAYIDDDIEEIASLGLPVAFDFSNRWTDEYLKKICPHIKVAMLSC
;
A
#
# COMPACT_ATOMS: atom_id res chain seq x y z
N MET A 1 -4.32 12.48 24.94
CA MET A 1 -5.03 11.62 23.94
C MET A 1 -4.07 10.54 23.52
N ARG A 2 -4.55 9.30 23.32
CA ARG A 2 -3.72 8.21 22.78
C ARG A 2 -3.31 8.55 21.33
N GLN A 3 -2.10 8.19 20.94
CA GLN A 3 -1.61 8.33 19.56
C GLN A 3 -2.44 7.44 18.64
N PRO A 4 -2.95 7.94 17.51
CA PRO A 4 -3.66 7.13 16.52
C PRO A 4 -2.75 6.04 15.94
N ARG A 5 -3.32 4.88 15.63
CA ARG A 5 -2.61 3.73 15.08
C ARG A 5 -3.22 3.34 13.73
N ILE A 6 -2.43 3.40 12.67
CA ILE A 6 -2.89 3.13 11.30
C ILE A 6 -2.11 1.95 10.73
N ILE A 7 -2.81 0.99 10.16
CA ILE A 7 -2.19 -0.05 9.34
C ILE A 7 -2.56 0.17 7.88
N ALA A 8 -1.54 0.23 7.00
CA ALA A 8 -1.74 0.25 5.56
C ALA A 8 -1.49 -1.15 4.99
N ILE A 9 -2.49 -1.69 4.27
CA ILE A 9 -2.44 -3.03 3.69
C ILE A 9 -2.44 -2.87 2.17
N GLY A 10 -1.34 -3.24 1.50
CA GLY A 10 -1.35 -3.15 0.04
C GLY A 10 -0.02 -2.91 -0.63
N ASP A 11 -0.02 -1.93 -1.51
CA ASP A 11 1.04 -1.69 -2.49
C ASP A 11 2.32 -1.11 -1.90
N ALA A 12 3.43 -1.67 -2.36
CA ALA A 12 4.79 -1.20 -2.13
C ALA A 12 5.50 -1.14 -3.48
N VAL A 13 5.82 0.05 -3.95
CA VAL A 13 6.45 0.27 -5.26
C VAL A 13 7.60 1.26 -5.16
N CYS A 14 8.50 1.27 -6.16
CA CYS A 14 9.42 2.39 -6.35
C CYS A 14 9.07 3.16 -7.62
N ASP A 15 9.21 4.48 -7.56
CA ASP A 15 9.23 5.34 -8.72
C ASP A 15 10.67 5.39 -9.27
N LYS A 16 10.92 4.76 -10.42
CA LYS A 16 12.23 4.71 -11.08
C LYS A 16 12.35 5.90 -12.05
N TYR A 17 13.15 6.90 -11.71
CA TYR A 17 13.48 8.05 -12.54
C TYR A 17 14.60 7.70 -13.51
N LEU A 18 14.27 7.15 -14.67
CA LEU A 18 15.23 6.60 -15.64
C LEU A 18 16.30 7.61 -16.05
N SER A 19 15.93 8.88 -16.28
CA SER A 19 16.83 9.96 -16.68
C SER A 19 17.87 10.33 -15.60
N ARG A 20 17.63 9.93 -14.35
CA ARG A 20 18.48 10.23 -13.19
C ARG A 20 19.21 9.02 -12.63
N GLY A 21 18.88 7.81 -13.09
CA GLY A 21 19.38 6.56 -12.53
C GLY A 21 19.06 6.42 -11.03
N LYS A 22 17.90 6.94 -10.59
CA LYS A 22 17.49 6.92 -9.19
C LYS A 22 16.09 6.34 -9.05
N MET A 23 15.84 5.71 -7.92
CA MET A 23 14.51 5.27 -7.52
C MET A 23 14.17 5.77 -6.11
N TYR A 24 12.90 5.95 -5.87
CA TYR A 24 12.38 6.40 -4.59
C TYR A 24 11.23 5.51 -4.16
N PRO A 25 11.16 5.15 -2.87
CA PRO A 25 10.04 4.41 -2.32
C PRO A 25 8.73 5.17 -2.56
N GLY A 26 7.67 4.44 -2.89
CA GLY A 26 6.35 4.96 -3.19
C GLY A 26 5.30 3.88 -3.05
N GLY A 27 4.15 4.13 -3.66
CA GLY A 27 2.92 3.38 -3.42
C GLY A 27 2.06 4.08 -2.38
N GLN A 28 0.76 3.99 -2.58
CA GLN A 28 -0.19 4.70 -1.72
C GLN A 28 -0.13 4.21 -0.27
N CYS A 29 0.05 2.89 -0.05
CA CYS A 29 0.15 2.31 1.29
C CYS A 29 1.45 2.71 2.00
N VAL A 30 2.59 2.64 1.32
CA VAL A 30 3.89 3.07 1.90
C VAL A 30 3.87 4.56 2.21
N ASN A 31 3.33 5.39 1.30
CA ASN A 31 3.19 6.82 1.52
C ASN A 31 2.26 7.15 2.70
N THR A 32 1.15 6.41 2.84
CA THR A 32 0.24 6.57 3.98
C THR A 32 0.95 6.31 5.30
N CYS A 33 1.77 5.25 5.39
CA CYS A 33 2.58 4.98 6.58
C CYS A 33 3.56 6.12 6.87
N ALA A 34 4.26 6.63 5.84
CA ALA A 34 5.20 7.72 5.99
C ALA A 34 4.51 9.00 6.50
N TYR A 35 3.43 9.41 5.87
CA TYR A 35 2.69 10.62 6.27
C TYR A 35 1.99 10.46 7.63
N ALA A 36 1.49 9.28 7.96
CA ALA A 36 0.94 9.00 9.29
C ALA A 36 2.02 9.19 10.37
N HIS A 37 3.21 8.61 10.17
CA HIS A 37 4.35 8.78 11.06
C HIS A 37 4.74 10.27 11.21
N MET A 38 4.87 11.01 10.10
CA MET A 38 5.19 12.45 10.11
C MET A 38 4.15 13.30 10.86
N ASN A 39 2.91 12.82 10.96
CA ASN A 39 1.82 13.47 11.71
C ASN A 39 1.59 12.84 13.10
N ASN A 40 2.60 12.21 13.67
CA ASN A 40 2.57 11.64 15.01
C ASN A 40 1.50 10.51 15.18
N ALA A 41 1.21 9.76 14.13
CA ALA A 41 0.49 8.50 14.26
C ALA A 41 1.50 7.33 14.30
N GLU A 42 1.17 6.28 15.04
CA GLU A 42 1.84 4.99 14.92
C GLU A 42 1.37 4.34 13.62
N SER A 43 2.30 3.85 12.79
CA SER A 43 1.94 3.24 11.52
C SER A 43 2.61 1.90 11.31
N ALA A 44 1.89 1.00 10.63
CA ALA A 44 2.40 -0.28 10.18
C ALA A 44 2.03 -0.53 8.72
N PHE A 45 2.88 -1.28 8.04
CA PHE A 45 2.67 -1.73 6.67
C PHE A 45 2.53 -3.25 6.62
N LEU A 46 1.51 -3.73 5.95
CA LEU A 46 1.31 -5.15 5.65
C LEU A 46 1.15 -5.32 4.14
N GLY A 47 2.11 -5.94 3.50
CA GLY A 47 2.12 -6.12 2.06
C GLY A 47 3.05 -7.23 1.62
N LYS A 48 3.41 -7.20 0.35
CA LYS A 48 4.23 -8.21 -0.29
C LYS A 48 5.48 -7.54 -0.87
N PHE A 49 6.63 -8.14 -0.64
CA PHE A 49 7.91 -7.72 -1.17
C PHE A 49 8.48 -8.76 -2.10
N GLY A 50 9.10 -8.32 -3.17
CA GLY A 50 9.97 -9.16 -4.00
C GLY A 50 11.32 -9.42 -3.34
N ASN A 51 12.25 -9.99 -4.11
CA ASN A 51 13.62 -10.26 -3.66
C ASN A 51 14.65 -9.47 -4.49
N ASP A 52 14.31 -8.24 -4.87
CA ASP A 52 15.10 -7.35 -5.70
C ASP A 52 15.51 -6.04 -4.98
N GLU A 53 16.31 -5.23 -5.66
CA GLU A 53 16.76 -3.91 -5.17
C GLU A 53 15.60 -2.94 -4.85
N VAL A 54 14.45 -3.11 -5.49
CA VAL A 54 13.25 -2.29 -5.25
C VAL A 54 12.66 -2.62 -3.89
N ALA A 55 12.54 -3.91 -3.57
CA ALA A 55 12.09 -4.37 -2.26
C ALA A 55 13.03 -3.88 -1.15
N GLU A 56 14.34 -4.01 -1.34
CA GLU A 56 15.34 -3.54 -0.38
C GLU A 56 15.22 -2.03 -0.13
N CYS A 57 15.03 -1.24 -1.19
CA CYS A 57 14.87 0.21 -1.09
C CYS A 57 13.64 0.59 -0.24
N ILE A 58 12.51 -0.08 -0.45
CA ILE A 58 11.27 0.20 0.29
C ILE A 58 11.40 -0.24 1.76
N GLN A 59 11.90 -1.46 2.00
CA GLN A 59 12.08 -1.98 3.36
C GLN A 59 13.05 -1.10 4.17
N ALA A 60 14.13 -0.62 3.55
CA ALA A 60 15.05 0.32 4.18
C ALA A 60 14.36 1.63 4.56
N ALA A 61 13.50 2.17 3.69
CA ALA A 61 12.75 3.38 3.98
C ALA A 61 11.75 3.20 5.12
N LEU A 62 10.98 2.11 5.12
CA LEU A 62 10.04 1.78 6.21
C LEU A 62 10.77 1.64 7.54
N LYS A 63 11.90 0.92 7.54
CA LYS A 63 12.75 0.77 8.73
C LYS A 63 13.28 2.10 9.27
N ASN A 64 13.75 2.99 8.38
CA ASN A 64 14.25 4.30 8.76
C ASN A 64 13.16 5.21 9.37
N MET A 65 11.90 4.97 9.03
CA MET A 65 10.74 5.68 9.59
C MET A 65 10.14 4.96 10.80
N ASN A 66 10.74 3.88 11.29
CA ASN A 66 10.19 3.04 12.36
C ASN A 66 8.75 2.54 12.08
N VAL A 67 8.42 2.31 10.82
CA VAL A 67 7.17 1.66 10.42
C VAL A 67 7.35 0.14 10.60
N ASP A 68 6.45 -0.47 11.36
CA ASP A 68 6.44 -1.93 11.50
C ASP A 68 5.92 -2.60 10.23
N PHE A 69 6.65 -3.55 9.70
CA PHE A 69 6.26 -4.37 8.55
C PHE A 69 6.52 -5.87 8.77
N SER A 70 6.58 -6.28 10.04
CA SER A 70 6.90 -7.65 10.45
C SER A 70 5.90 -8.70 9.96
N HIS A 71 4.67 -8.29 9.64
CA HIS A 71 3.63 -9.15 9.08
C HIS A 71 3.60 -9.15 7.55
N SER A 72 4.47 -8.38 6.89
CA SER A 72 4.64 -8.44 5.43
C SER A 72 5.39 -9.71 5.02
N ARG A 73 5.16 -10.17 3.79
CA ARG A 73 5.75 -11.40 3.26
C ARG A 73 6.72 -11.10 2.12
N ASN A 74 7.76 -11.92 1.99
CA ASN A 74 8.71 -11.87 0.89
C ASN A 74 8.44 -13.04 -0.07
N TYR A 75 8.47 -12.74 -1.36
CA TYR A 75 8.24 -13.70 -2.45
C TYR A 75 9.39 -13.65 -3.45
N GLU A 76 9.60 -14.74 -4.16
CA GLU A 76 10.49 -14.77 -5.31
C GLU A 76 9.87 -13.96 -6.46
N GLY A 77 10.61 -13.01 -7.02
CA GLY A 77 10.18 -12.20 -8.14
C GLY A 77 10.42 -10.70 -7.94
N GLU A 78 10.07 -9.92 -8.96
CA GLU A 78 10.25 -8.48 -8.94
C GLU A 78 9.22 -7.80 -8.03
N ASN A 79 9.67 -6.84 -7.25
CA ASN A 79 8.78 -5.92 -6.55
C ASN A 79 8.10 -4.95 -7.54
N GLY A 80 6.97 -4.39 -7.17
CA GLY A 80 6.27 -3.39 -7.96
C GLY A 80 7.13 -2.14 -8.21
N PHE A 81 7.13 -1.63 -9.44
CA PHE A 81 7.76 -0.34 -9.78
C PHE A 81 6.99 0.41 -10.87
N ALA A 82 7.16 1.72 -10.88
CA ALA A 82 6.73 2.60 -11.97
C ALA A 82 7.94 3.35 -12.54
N CYS A 83 8.01 3.43 -13.87
CA CYS A 83 9.01 4.24 -14.57
C CYS A 83 8.48 5.67 -14.73
N VAL A 84 9.30 6.63 -14.37
CA VAL A 84 8.94 8.04 -14.31
C VAL A 84 9.93 8.88 -15.12
N THR A 85 9.41 9.85 -15.85
CA THR A 85 10.19 10.95 -16.45
C THR A 85 9.66 12.29 -15.95
N LEU A 86 10.41 13.35 -16.21
CA LEU A 86 9.98 14.73 -15.91
C LEU A 86 9.70 15.45 -17.23
N ASN A 87 8.52 16.06 -17.33
CA ASN A 87 8.16 16.98 -18.40
C ASN A 87 7.85 18.35 -17.79
N GLN A 88 8.65 19.35 -18.10
CA GLN A 88 8.55 20.72 -17.55
C GLN A 88 8.52 20.77 -16.00
N GLY A 89 9.16 19.81 -15.35
CA GLY A 89 9.16 19.68 -13.89
C GLY A 89 8.08 18.76 -13.31
N ASP A 90 7.06 18.44 -14.08
CA ASP A 90 5.99 17.54 -13.66
C ASP A 90 6.36 16.07 -13.90
N ARG A 91 5.88 15.23 -12.98
CA ARG A 91 6.09 13.78 -13.03
C ARG A 91 5.15 13.13 -14.05
N VAL A 92 5.73 12.42 -15.02
CA VAL A 92 4.99 11.65 -16.03
C VAL A 92 5.35 10.17 -15.90
N PHE A 93 4.35 9.33 -15.70
CA PHE A 93 4.50 7.88 -15.69
C PHE A 93 4.61 7.37 -17.14
N ILE A 94 5.65 6.59 -17.44
CA ILE A 94 5.93 6.08 -18.79
C ILE A 94 5.91 4.54 -18.87
N GLY A 95 5.72 3.86 -17.75
CA GLY A 95 5.58 2.40 -17.69
C GLY A 95 5.58 1.88 -16.26
N SER A 96 5.27 0.61 -16.10
CA SER A 96 5.35 -0.11 -14.83
C SER A 96 5.38 -1.63 -15.08
N ASN A 97 5.74 -2.41 -14.07
CA ASN A 97 5.54 -3.87 -14.08
C ASN A 97 4.19 -4.29 -13.49
N HIS A 98 3.24 -3.34 -13.38
CA HIS A 98 1.88 -3.61 -12.90
C HIS A 98 1.78 -4.26 -11.52
N GLY A 99 2.71 -3.98 -10.63
CA GLY A 99 2.68 -4.41 -9.25
C GLY A 99 3.60 -5.57 -8.88
N GLY A 100 4.17 -6.28 -9.87
CA GLY A 100 5.08 -7.39 -9.61
C GLY A 100 4.46 -8.43 -8.67
N VAL A 101 5.23 -8.92 -7.69
CA VAL A 101 4.78 -9.94 -6.71
C VAL A 101 3.49 -9.57 -5.98
N ALA A 102 3.20 -8.27 -5.80
CA ALA A 102 1.96 -7.85 -5.14
C ALA A 102 0.72 -8.28 -5.92
N LYS A 103 0.82 -8.31 -7.25
CA LYS A 103 -0.24 -8.77 -8.16
C LYS A 103 -0.20 -10.29 -8.38
N GLU A 104 1.01 -10.87 -8.44
CA GLU A 104 1.20 -12.27 -8.82
C GLU A 104 0.77 -13.24 -7.73
N TYR A 105 0.93 -12.84 -6.46
CA TYR A 105 0.58 -13.67 -5.32
C TYR A 105 -0.70 -13.15 -4.64
N PRO A 106 -1.69 -14.02 -4.32
CA PRO A 106 -2.84 -13.62 -3.51
C PRO A 106 -2.41 -13.27 -2.08
N TYR A 107 -3.28 -12.63 -1.32
CA TYR A 107 -3.11 -12.57 0.12
C TYR A 107 -3.47 -13.93 0.73
N ASP A 108 -2.73 -14.31 1.75
CA ASP A 108 -2.96 -15.50 2.56
C ASP A 108 -2.92 -15.05 4.04
N PHE A 109 -4.01 -14.38 4.44
CA PHE A 109 -4.14 -13.86 5.79
C PHE A 109 -4.32 -14.99 6.79
N THR A 110 -3.52 -14.95 7.84
CA THR A 110 -3.61 -15.87 8.96
C THR A 110 -4.40 -15.26 10.12
N GLN A 111 -4.81 -16.10 11.09
CA GLN A 111 -5.41 -15.60 12.34
C GLN A 111 -4.46 -14.68 13.13
N GLU A 112 -3.15 -14.88 12.98
CA GLU A 112 -2.14 -14.00 13.57
C GLU A 112 -2.16 -12.62 12.90
N ASP A 113 -2.26 -12.55 11.58
CA ASP A 113 -2.39 -11.29 10.84
C ASP A 113 -3.66 -10.54 11.27
N PHE A 114 -4.80 -11.22 11.35
CA PHE A 114 -6.04 -10.61 11.82
C PHE A 114 -5.94 -10.13 13.27
N SER A 115 -5.28 -10.89 14.13
CA SER A 115 -5.04 -10.48 15.53
C SER A 115 -4.11 -9.26 15.59
N TYR A 116 -3.15 -9.17 14.69
CA TYR A 116 -2.26 -8.02 14.54
C TYR A 116 -3.02 -6.78 14.03
N ILE A 117 -3.79 -6.92 12.94
CA ILE A 117 -4.59 -5.83 12.35
C ILE A 117 -5.55 -5.23 13.39
N ARG A 118 -6.20 -6.04 14.22
CA ARG A 118 -7.10 -5.55 15.29
C ARG A 118 -6.43 -4.65 16.34
N LYS A 119 -5.11 -4.54 16.36
CA LYS A 119 -4.40 -3.63 17.28
C LYS A 119 -4.43 -2.18 16.82
N PHE A 120 -4.88 -1.89 15.61
CA PHE A 120 -4.91 -0.56 14.99
C PHE A 120 -6.28 0.10 15.12
N ASP A 121 -6.37 1.38 14.78
CA ASP A 121 -7.59 2.19 14.86
C ASP A 121 -8.21 2.40 13.49
N LEU A 122 -7.42 2.24 12.42
CA LEU A 122 -7.82 2.44 11.03
C LEU A 122 -7.01 1.50 10.12
N ILE A 123 -7.71 0.89 9.17
CA ILE A 123 -7.10 0.18 8.03
C ILE A 123 -7.14 1.12 6.83
N TYR A 124 -6.01 1.31 6.18
CA TYR A 124 -5.91 1.98 4.89
C TYR A 124 -5.57 0.96 3.80
N THR A 125 -6.22 1.04 2.66
CA THR A 125 -5.90 0.26 1.46
C THR A 125 -6.30 1.01 0.19
N ASN A 126 -6.04 0.43 -0.98
CA ASN A 126 -6.31 1.09 -2.25
C ASN A 126 -6.45 0.10 -3.40
N LEU A 127 -6.82 0.60 -4.58
CA LEU A 127 -7.06 -0.20 -5.79
C LEU A 127 -5.81 -0.91 -6.35
N ASN A 128 -4.60 -0.52 -5.94
CA ASN A 128 -3.35 -1.17 -6.36
C ASN A 128 -2.90 -2.24 -5.36
N ALA A 129 -3.65 -2.42 -4.28
CA ALA A 129 -3.33 -3.38 -3.23
C ALA A 129 -3.59 -4.84 -3.65
N TYR A 130 -4.40 -5.06 -4.70
CA TYR A 130 -4.85 -6.39 -5.13
C TYR A 130 -5.49 -7.18 -3.98
N ILE A 131 -6.39 -6.51 -3.24
CA ILE A 131 -7.03 -6.99 -2.01
C ILE A 131 -8.55 -7.11 -2.15
N ASP A 132 -9.06 -6.90 -3.35
CA ASP A 132 -10.51 -6.80 -3.60
C ASP A 132 -11.30 -8.02 -3.15
N ASP A 133 -10.70 -9.20 -3.23
CA ASP A 133 -11.37 -10.45 -2.86
C ASP A 133 -11.29 -10.72 -1.34
N ASP A 134 -10.39 -10.03 -0.64
CA ASP A 134 -10.21 -10.14 0.82
C ASP A 134 -10.91 -8.99 1.58
N ILE A 135 -11.45 -7.98 0.88
CA ILE A 135 -11.94 -6.73 1.50
C ILE A 135 -13.10 -6.98 2.47
N GLU A 136 -13.99 -7.93 2.17
CA GLU A 136 -15.10 -8.30 3.05
C GLU A 136 -14.58 -8.91 4.36
N GLU A 137 -13.61 -9.81 4.29
CA GLU A 137 -13.02 -10.44 5.48
C GLU A 137 -12.29 -9.39 6.34
N ILE A 138 -11.52 -8.50 5.72
CA ILE A 138 -10.84 -7.38 6.40
C ILE A 138 -11.86 -6.46 7.08
N ALA A 139 -12.94 -6.09 6.40
CA ALA A 139 -14.00 -5.27 6.98
C ALA A 139 -14.70 -5.94 8.17
N SER A 140 -14.80 -7.27 8.15
CA SER A 140 -15.39 -8.06 9.25
C SER A 140 -14.61 -7.97 10.58
N LEU A 141 -13.37 -7.46 10.54
CA LEU A 141 -12.56 -7.22 11.74
C LEU A 141 -13.12 -6.10 12.62
N GLY A 142 -14.10 -5.33 12.12
CA GLY A 142 -14.81 -4.30 12.87
C GLY A 142 -14.08 -2.96 12.99
N LEU A 143 -12.96 -2.79 12.27
CA LEU A 143 -12.22 -1.54 12.16
C LEU A 143 -12.72 -0.71 10.98
N PRO A 144 -12.67 0.64 11.06
CA PRO A 144 -12.94 1.46 9.89
C PRO A 144 -11.89 1.20 8.80
N VAL A 145 -12.36 1.00 7.57
CA VAL A 145 -11.51 0.86 6.39
C VAL A 145 -11.60 2.14 5.54
N ALA A 146 -10.46 2.72 5.22
CA ALA A 146 -10.31 3.79 4.24
C ALA A 146 -9.75 3.21 2.94
N PHE A 147 -10.42 3.44 1.83
CA PHE A 147 -10.05 2.91 0.52
C PHE A 147 -9.82 4.04 -0.49
N ASP A 148 -8.67 4.05 -1.15
CA ASP A 148 -8.34 5.01 -2.20
C ASP A 148 -8.53 4.37 -3.59
N PHE A 149 -9.55 4.85 -4.30
CA PHE A 149 -9.87 4.44 -5.66
C PHE A 149 -9.01 5.16 -6.72
N SER A 150 -8.22 6.16 -6.32
CA SER A 150 -7.48 7.01 -7.26
C SER A 150 -8.43 7.59 -8.34
N ASN A 151 -8.02 7.56 -9.61
CA ASN A 151 -8.79 8.03 -10.77
C ASN A 151 -9.31 6.87 -11.66
N ARG A 152 -9.32 5.63 -11.17
CA ARG A 152 -9.72 4.43 -11.95
C ARG A 152 -10.97 3.75 -11.41
N TRP A 153 -11.86 4.52 -10.80
CA TRP A 153 -13.14 4.01 -10.29
C TRP A 153 -14.18 3.89 -11.41
N THR A 154 -15.05 2.91 -11.28
CA THR A 154 -16.28 2.73 -12.07
C THR A 154 -17.45 2.50 -11.12
N ASP A 155 -18.67 2.69 -11.61
CA ASP A 155 -19.88 2.43 -10.82
C ASP A 155 -19.94 1.00 -10.29
N GLU A 156 -19.50 0.03 -11.09
CA GLU A 156 -19.46 -1.39 -10.70
C GLU A 156 -18.42 -1.60 -9.60
N TYR A 157 -17.25 -0.98 -9.73
CA TYR A 157 -16.18 -1.11 -8.73
C TYR A 157 -16.56 -0.46 -7.41
N LEU A 158 -17.19 0.72 -7.45
CA LEU A 158 -17.73 1.37 -6.26
C LEU A 158 -18.79 0.48 -5.58
N LYS A 159 -19.72 -0.11 -6.34
CA LYS A 159 -20.73 -1.03 -5.80
C LYS A 159 -20.12 -2.27 -5.14
N LYS A 160 -19.00 -2.77 -5.67
CA LYS A 160 -18.26 -3.91 -5.09
C LYS A 160 -17.61 -3.54 -3.75
N ILE A 161 -16.92 -2.42 -3.67
CA ILE A 161 -16.04 -2.09 -2.55
C ILE A 161 -16.74 -1.25 -1.45
N CYS A 162 -17.58 -0.27 -1.83
CA CYS A 162 -18.17 0.66 -0.87
C CYS A 162 -18.97 0.02 0.27
N PRO A 163 -19.65 -1.13 0.10
CA PRO A 163 -20.33 -1.79 1.23
C PRO A 163 -19.41 -2.20 2.38
N HIS A 164 -18.10 -2.36 2.13
CA HIS A 164 -17.11 -2.88 3.07
C HIS A 164 -16.23 -1.78 3.70
N ILE A 165 -16.39 -0.52 3.30
CA ILE A 165 -15.50 0.56 3.72
C ILE A 165 -16.23 1.69 4.45
N LYS A 166 -15.48 2.47 5.23
CA LYS A 166 -15.99 3.63 5.96
C LYS A 166 -15.68 4.96 5.27
N VAL A 167 -14.54 5.02 4.58
CA VAL A 167 -14.06 6.22 3.88
C VAL A 167 -13.66 5.84 2.46
N ALA A 168 -14.24 6.52 1.47
CA ALA A 168 -13.85 6.41 0.07
C ALA A 168 -13.09 7.68 -0.35
N MET A 169 -11.92 7.51 -0.96
CA MET A 169 -11.13 8.59 -1.56
C MET A 169 -11.10 8.40 -3.07
N LEU A 170 -11.47 9.44 -3.80
CA LEU A 170 -11.56 9.45 -5.26
C LEU A 170 -10.89 10.70 -5.81
N SER A 171 -10.18 10.53 -6.94
CA SER A 171 -9.66 11.65 -7.74
C SER A 171 -10.53 11.82 -8.99
N CYS A 172 -10.80 13.09 -9.36
CA CYS A 172 -11.53 13.49 -10.57
C CYS A 172 -10.58 13.97 -11.64
#